data_0d2badae3dd95f4228f48fa0abd989ec
#
_entry.id   0d2badae3dd95f4228f48fa0abd989ec
#
_cell.length_a   1.000
_cell.length_b   1.000
_cell.length_c   1.000
_cell.angle_alpha   90.00
_cell.angle_beta   90.00
_cell.angle_gamma   90.00
#
_symmetry.space_group_name_H-M   'P 1'
#
loop_
_entity.id
_entity.type
_entity.pdbx_description
1 polymer ?
#
loop_
_entity_poly.entity_id
_entity_poly.type
_entity_poly.pdbx_seq_one_letter_code
_entity_poly.pdbx_strand_id
1 'polypeptide(L)'
;MKKRNMKMTSAVLAAALAAVSLAGCGGSGKTETTAAAGSADTTAAETGSEAESSEAAGGEAKEGGYKVAMISDTSVSDGGWGASCYQAMVDAAAEKGWETVYTDNVATSDYATVMTDYAELGYDLIFAPGNQYTDAVKQVAEEYPEIKFALLNGTVETDNIQSILPDAEQIGYMAGALAGLMSKTNNIGFIGGMELDTTKAKVECYEKAAQKINPDIKVSSAYAGSFSDTAKGKEIAASMVTTYDVDVMFGDASAVDTGAREALAGQEGRYDIG
;
A
#
# COMPACT_ATOMS: atom_id res chain seq x y z
N MET A 1 -29.70 0.07 51.30
CA MET A 1 -29.60 -1.22 51.98
C MET A 1 -29.55 -2.36 51.00
N LYS A 2 -28.64 -3.30 51.22
CA LYS A 2 -28.32 -4.61 50.65
C LYS A 2 -27.28 -4.63 49.53
N LYS A 3 -26.02 -4.75 49.96
CA LYS A 3 -24.87 -5.32 49.25
C LYS A 3 -25.11 -6.80 48.95
N ARG A 4 -24.85 -7.25 47.75
CA ARG A 4 -24.69 -8.69 47.45
C ARG A 4 -23.32 -8.92 46.81
N ASN A 5 -22.44 -9.47 47.63
CA ASN A 5 -21.18 -10.08 47.20
C ASN A 5 -21.48 -11.35 46.41
N MET A 6 -20.82 -11.50 45.27
CA MET A 6 -20.74 -12.81 44.62
C MET A 6 -19.27 -13.15 44.36
N LYS A 7 -18.90 -14.27 44.90
CA LYS A 7 -17.55 -14.81 45.03
C LYS A 7 -17.04 -15.34 43.68
N MET A 8 -15.78 -15.06 43.43
CA MET A 8 -14.96 -15.73 42.44
C MET A 8 -14.81 -17.20 42.76
N THR A 9 -14.95 -18.05 41.76
CA THR A 9 -14.41 -19.41 41.77
C THR A 9 -13.51 -19.58 40.54
N SER A 10 -12.23 -19.70 40.86
CA SER A 10 -11.17 -20.09 39.88
C SER A 10 -11.32 -21.58 39.57
N ALA A 11 -11.28 -21.96 38.32
CA ALA A 11 -11.01 -23.32 37.89
C ALA A 11 -9.79 -23.31 37.00
N VAL A 12 -8.72 -23.87 37.55
CA VAL A 12 -7.47 -24.22 36.85
C VAL A 12 -7.73 -25.55 36.15
N LEU A 13 -7.45 -25.62 34.85
CA LEU A 13 -7.34 -26.93 34.19
C LEU A 13 -6.02 -26.93 33.37
N ALA A 14 -5.12 -27.74 33.89
CA ALA A 14 -3.85 -28.10 33.22
C ALA A 14 -4.03 -29.48 32.57
N ALA A 15 -3.51 -29.67 31.40
CA ALA A 15 -3.07 -30.94 30.77
C ALA A 15 -2.80 -30.66 29.27
N ALA A 16 -1.85 -31.19 28.57
CA ALA A 16 -0.70 -32.04 28.73
C ALA A 16 -0.06 -32.10 27.32
N LEU A 17 1.24 -32.06 27.28
CA LEU A 17 2.07 -32.24 26.09
C LEU A 17 1.91 -33.68 25.54
N ALA A 18 1.88 -33.80 24.21
CA ALA A 18 2.30 -35.03 23.55
C ALA A 18 3.17 -34.67 22.32
N ALA A 19 4.44 -34.94 22.46
CA ALA A 19 5.42 -34.95 21.39
C ALA A 19 5.33 -36.27 20.61
N VAL A 20 5.26 -36.21 19.28
CA VAL A 20 5.55 -37.37 18.43
C VAL A 20 6.59 -36.95 17.40
N SER A 21 7.77 -37.48 17.60
CA SER A 21 8.88 -37.50 16.66
C SER A 21 8.75 -38.75 15.77
N LEU A 22 8.81 -38.57 14.47
CA LEU A 22 9.18 -39.68 13.55
C LEU A 22 10.18 -39.16 12.51
N ALA A 23 11.34 -39.77 12.56
CA ALA A 23 12.39 -39.69 11.58
C ALA A 23 12.04 -40.64 10.42
N GLY A 24 12.39 -40.28 9.20
CA GLY A 24 12.30 -41.14 8.02
C GLY A 24 13.24 -40.64 6.93
N CYS A 25 14.29 -41.43 6.71
CA CYS A 25 15.43 -41.26 5.82
C CYS A 25 15.09 -41.51 4.33
N GLY A 26 15.81 -40.84 3.42
CA GLY A 26 16.44 -41.50 2.28
C GLY A 26 15.81 -41.29 0.90
N GLY A 27 16.67 -40.83 -0.04
CA GLY A 27 16.45 -41.08 -1.46
C GLY A 27 17.07 -40.04 -2.40
N SER A 28 18.35 -40.22 -2.74
CA SER A 28 19.05 -39.59 -3.86
C SER A 28 18.41 -39.91 -5.20
N GLY A 29 18.36 -38.97 -6.12
CA GLY A 29 18.10 -39.15 -7.54
C GLY A 29 18.62 -37.98 -8.35
N LYS A 30 19.87 -38.06 -8.80
CA LYS A 30 20.41 -37.25 -9.90
C LYS A 30 19.76 -37.67 -11.21
N THR A 31 19.38 -36.68 -12.01
CA THR A 31 19.36 -36.88 -13.46
C THR A 31 19.73 -35.55 -14.14
N GLU A 32 20.89 -35.53 -14.77
CA GLU A 32 21.31 -34.60 -15.80
C GLU A 32 20.52 -34.89 -17.06
N THR A 33 20.15 -33.88 -17.84
CA THR A 33 20.30 -33.94 -19.31
C THR A 33 19.94 -32.60 -19.99
N THR A 34 20.96 -31.99 -20.54
CA THR A 34 21.16 -31.38 -21.88
C THR A 34 20.35 -30.15 -22.31
N ALA A 35 21.16 -29.17 -22.69
CA ALA A 35 20.89 -27.94 -23.42
C ALA A 35 20.31 -28.21 -24.85
N ALA A 36 19.48 -27.27 -25.29
CA ALA A 36 19.34 -26.90 -26.70
C ALA A 36 19.14 -25.40 -26.82
N ALA A 37 20.08 -24.76 -27.52
CA ALA A 37 20.06 -23.38 -27.91
C ALA A 37 19.10 -23.20 -29.10
N GLY A 38 18.33 -22.07 -29.04
CA GLY A 38 17.56 -21.59 -30.18
C GLY A 38 17.61 -20.06 -30.17
N SER A 39 18.51 -19.49 -30.99
CA SER A 39 18.55 -18.07 -31.31
C SER A 39 17.31 -17.67 -32.10
N ALA A 40 16.62 -16.62 -31.67
CA ALA A 40 15.79 -15.81 -32.56
C ALA A 40 16.14 -14.34 -32.30
N ASP A 41 16.82 -13.79 -33.28
CA ASP A 41 17.11 -12.38 -33.49
C ASP A 41 15.81 -11.62 -33.74
N THR A 42 15.52 -10.61 -32.90
CA THR A 42 14.46 -9.64 -33.19
C THR A 42 14.98 -8.26 -32.81
N THR A 43 15.33 -7.52 -33.83
CA THR A 43 15.69 -6.11 -33.84
C THR A 43 14.63 -5.28 -33.11
N ALA A 44 14.96 -4.70 -31.97
CA ALA A 44 14.19 -3.66 -31.32
C ALA A 44 14.68 -2.30 -31.77
N ALA A 45 13.76 -1.50 -32.30
CA ALA A 45 14.00 -0.11 -32.64
C ALA A 45 14.17 0.74 -31.40
N GLU A 46 15.30 1.37 -31.23
CA GLU A 46 15.56 2.40 -30.24
C GLU A 46 14.76 3.67 -30.60
N THR A 47 13.78 4.01 -29.77
CA THR A 47 13.31 5.40 -29.67
C THR A 47 13.83 5.95 -28.35
N GLY A 48 14.92 6.68 -28.41
CA GLY A 48 15.47 7.43 -27.32
C GLY A 48 14.50 8.52 -26.87
N SER A 49 14.01 8.41 -25.64
CA SER A 49 13.49 9.53 -24.88
C SER A 49 14.62 9.98 -23.95
N GLU A 50 15.24 11.09 -24.28
CA GLU A 50 16.16 11.79 -23.38
C GLU A 50 15.34 12.28 -22.17
N ALA A 51 15.48 11.59 -21.05
CA ALA A 51 15.07 12.13 -19.77
C ALA A 51 16.17 13.12 -19.34
N GLU A 52 15.84 14.42 -19.36
CA GLU A 52 16.67 15.44 -18.71
C GLU A 52 16.81 15.08 -17.23
N SER A 53 18.00 14.63 -16.84
CA SER A 53 18.36 14.50 -15.45
C SER A 53 18.50 15.90 -14.86
N SER A 54 17.54 16.33 -14.04
CA SER A 54 17.76 17.47 -13.16
C SER A 54 18.89 17.12 -12.21
N GLU A 55 20.01 17.82 -12.31
CA GLU A 55 21.09 17.76 -11.33
C GLU A 55 20.52 18.12 -9.97
N ALA A 56 20.39 17.12 -9.11
CA ALA A 56 20.16 17.34 -7.69
C ALA A 56 21.33 18.16 -7.13
N ALA A 57 21.04 19.31 -6.54
CA ALA A 57 22.02 20.13 -5.85
C ALA A 57 22.76 19.26 -4.84
N GLY A 58 24.05 19.01 -5.09
CA GLY A 58 24.90 18.18 -4.25
C GLY A 58 25.12 18.85 -2.89
N GLY A 59 24.33 18.46 -1.89
CA GLY A 59 24.68 18.68 -0.50
C GLY A 59 25.94 17.85 -0.16
N GLU A 60 26.83 18.41 0.66
CA GLU A 60 27.99 17.68 1.16
C GLU A 60 27.53 16.40 1.86
N ALA A 61 28.15 15.26 1.53
CA ALA A 61 27.82 13.99 2.14
C ALA A 61 28.13 14.06 3.65
N LYS A 62 27.14 13.77 4.49
CA LYS A 62 27.27 13.73 5.94
C LYS A 62 28.21 12.57 6.32
N GLU A 63 29.24 12.84 7.13
CA GLU A 63 30.11 11.81 7.64
C GLU A 63 29.30 10.89 8.59
N GLY A 64 29.19 9.59 8.25
CA GLY A 64 28.35 8.63 8.95
C GLY A 64 27.01 8.29 8.27
N GLY A 65 26.72 8.91 7.10
CA GLY A 65 25.48 8.68 6.36
C GLY A 65 24.28 9.45 6.92
N TYR A 66 23.14 9.31 6.24
CA TYR A 66 21.87 9.87 6.66
C TYR A 66 21.02 8.84 7.39
N LYS A 67 20.10 9.32 8.26
CA LYS A 67 19.11 8.50 8.95
C LYS A 67 17.73 8.82 8.42
N VAL A 68 17.02 7.80 7.98
CA VAL A 68 15.68 7.91 7.42
C VAL A 68 14.67 7.19 8.30
N ALA A 69 13.61 7.88 8.67
CA ALA A 69 12.49 7.32 9.41
C ALA A 69 11.24 7.27 8.53
N MET A 70 10.43 6.23 8.66
CA MET A 70 9.11 6.12 8.01
C MET A 70 8.02 5.96 9.05
N ILE A 71 6.91 6.67 8.86
CA ILE A 71 5.67 6.47 9.60
C ILE A 71 4.65 5.74 8.71
N SER A 72 3.88 4.82 9.28
CA SER A 72 2.79 4.15 8.57
C SER A 72 1.57 3.93 9.47
N ASP A 73 0.38 4.18 8.97
CA ASP A 73 -0.89 3.85 9.62
C ASP A 73 -1.35 2.41 9.35
N THR A 74 -0.65 1.71 8.46
CA THR A 74 -0.84 0.29 8.18
C THR A 74 0.41 -0.50 8.55
N SER A 75 0.29 -1.83 8.63
CA SER A 75 1.44 -2.69 8.84
C SER A 75 2.38 -2.68 7.64
N VAL A 76 3.68 -2.63 7.88
CA VAL A 76 4.69 -2.83 6.82
C VAL A 76 4.74 -4.29 6.29
N SER A 77 3.89 -5.16 6.85
CA SER A 77 3.71 -6.55 6.41
C SER A 77 2.32 -6.79 5.81
N ASP A 78 1.61 -5.73 5.43
CA ASP A 78 0.23 -5.81 4.90
C ASP A 78 0.16 -6.42 3.48
N GLY A 79 1.30 -6.57 2.81
CA GLY A 79 1.37 -7.02 1.41
C GLY A 79 0.83 -5.99 0.40
N GLY A 80 0.58 -4.76 0.83
CA GLY A 80 0.04 -3.66 0.05
C GLY A 80 0.92 -2.42 0.09
N TRP A 81 0.29 -1.25 0.32
CA TRP A 81 0.94 0.05 0.28
C TRP A 81 2.03 0.23 1.35
N GLY A 82 1.73 -0.13 2.61
CA GLY A 82 2.69 -0.04 3.72
C GLY A 82 3.95 -0.87 3.46
N ALA A 83 3.78 -2.13 3.03
CA ALA A 83 4.87 -3.02 2.67
C ALA A 83 5.70 -2.47 1.50
N SER A 84 5.04 -1.97 0.45
CA SER A 84 5.72 -1.44 -0.74
C SER A 84 6.55 -0.19 -0.43
N CYS A 85 6.00 0.75 0.34
CA CYS A 85 6.70 1.96 0.74
C CYS A 85 7.89 1.66 1.66
N TYR A 86 7.71 0.74 2.61
CA TYR A 86 8.80 0.29 3.48
C TYR A 86 9.93 -0.34 2.69
N GLN A 87 9.62 -1.27 1.79
CA GLN A 87 10.65 -1.94 0.99
C GLN A 87 11.39 -0.94 0.11
N ALA A 88 10.68 -0.01 -0.54
CA ALA A 88 11.29 1.02 -1.37
C ALA A 88 12.25 1.93 -0.56
N MET A 89 11.86 2.31 0.67
CA MET A 89 12.73 3.08 1.56
C MET A 89 14.00 2.30 1.93
N VAL A 90 13.85 1.03 2.31
CA VAL A 90 14.98 0.17 2.71
C VAL A 90 15.96 -0.02 1.54
N ASP A 91 15.44 -0.29 0.34
CA ASP A 91 16.27 -0.51 -0.85
C ASP A 91 17.04 0.76 -1.22
N ALA A 92 16.36 1.91 -1.26
CA ALA A 92 17.01 3.19 -1.57
C ALA A 92 18.05 3.60 -0.52
N ALA A 93 17.78 3.34 0.75
CA ALA A 93 18.72 3.61 1.84
C ALA A 93 19.94 2.68 1.78
N ALA A 94 19.73 1.40 1.47
CA ALA A 94 20.83 0.42 1.35
C ALA A 94 21.81 0.78 0.22
N GLU A 95 21.30 1.25 -0.94
CA GLU A 95 22.15 1.74 -2.03
C GLU A 95 23.06 2.91 -1.62
N LYS A 96 22.63 3.71 -0.66
CA LYS A 96 23.33 4.91 -0.20
C LYS A 96 24.09 4.73 1.13
N GLY A 97 23.95 3.57 1.76
CA GLY A 97 24.54 3.30 3.08
C GLY A 97 23.89 4.12 4.21
N TRP A 98 22.57 4.40 4.11
CA TRP A 98 21.82 5.14 5.12
C TRP A 98 21.16 4.20 6.13
N GLU A 99 20.95 4.69 7.35
CA GLU A 99 20.22 3.97 8.39
C GLU A 99 18.71 4.19 8.23
N THR A 100 17.92 3.14 8.47
CA THR A 100 16.44 3.23 8.41
C THR A 100 15.79 2.76 9.69
N VAL A 101 14.66 3.40 10.02
CA VAL A 101 13.72 2.97 11.06
C VAL A 101 12.30 3.17 10.56
N TYR A 102 11.34 2.48 11.16
CA TYR A 102 9.92 2.73 10.90
C TYR A 102 9.10 2.55 12.18
N THR A 103 7.93 3.19 12.19
CA THR A 103 6.84 2.91 13.12
C THR A 103 5.57 2.70 12.31
N ASP A 104 4.97 1.53 12.44
CA ASP A 104 3.75 1.16 11.73
C ASP A 104 2.53 1.08 12.67
N ASN A 105 1.33 0.92 12.08
CA ASN A 105 0.05 0.89 12.80
C ASN A 105 -0.17 2.13 13.70
N VAL A 106 0.32 3.28 13.27
CA VAL A 106 0.21 4.54 14.02
C VAL A 106 -1.21 5.10 13.90
N ALA A 107 -1.83 5.42 15.02
CA ALA A 107 -3.14 6.07 15.01
C ALA A 107 -3.04 7.52 14.49
N THR A 108 -4.09 8.01 13.82
CA THR A 108 -4.11 9.36 13.23
C THR A 108 -3.80 10.47 14.27
N SER A 109 -4.24 10.30 15.52
CA SER A 109 -3.94 11.23 16.62
C SER A 109 -2.46 11.33 16.97
N ASP A 110 -1.66 10.34 16.61
CA ASP A 110 -0.27 10.19 17.06
C ASP A 110 0.75 10.53 15.96
N TYR A 111 0.30 10.87 14.74
CA TYR A 111 1.20 11.16 13.61
C TYR A 111 2.24 12.23 13.94
N ALA A 112 1.80 13.39 14.45
CA ALA A 112 2.72 14.48 14.79
C ALA A 112 3.70 14.06 15.90
N THR A 113 3.22 13.35 16.92
CA THR A 113 4.05 12.87 18.03
C THR A 113 5.16 11.94 17.55
N VAL A 114 4.83 10.94 16.73
CA VAL A 114 5.82 10.00 16.18
C VAL A 114 6.85 10.70 15.30
N MET A 115 6.43 11.67 14.48
CA MET A 115 7.36 12.46 13.66
C MET A 115 8.25 13.37 14.49
N THR A 116 7.73 13.96 15.56
CA THR A 116 8.50 14.75 16.53
C THR A 116 9.56 13.87 17.22
N ASP A 117 9.19 12.67 17.66
CA ASP A 117 10.14 11.71 18.26
C ASP A 117 11.31 11.41 17.31
N TYR A 118 11.04 11.23 16.01
CA TYR A 118 12.09 11.03 15.02
C TYR A 118 12.99 12.28 14.86
N ALA A 119 12.40 13.46 14.82
CA ALA A 119 13.16 14.70 14.72
C ALA A 119 14.08 14.90 15.96
N GLU A 120 13.57 14.67 17.17
CA GLU A 120 14.34 14.73 18.41
C GLU A 120 15.44 13.66 18.51
N LEU A 121 15.24 12.49 17.91
CA LEU A 121 16.24 11.43 17.80
C LEU A 121 17.30 11.71 16.72
N GLY A 122 17.19 12.80 16.00
CA GLY A 122 18.17 13.26 15.02
C GLY A 122 18.13 12.48 13.70
N TYR A 123 16.93 12.07 13.27
CA TYR A 123 16.73 11.59 11.90
C TYR A 123 16.78 12.75 10.92
N ASP A 124 17.40 12.54 9.78
CA ASP A 124 17.64 13.59 8.77
C ASP A 124 16.47 13.73 7.79
N LEU A 125 15.77 12.62 7.54
CA LEU A 125 14.64 12.53 6.62
C LEU A 125 13.51 11.72 7.25
N ILE A 126 12.30 12.29 7.22
CA ILE A 126 11.07 11.59 7.62
C ILE A 126 10.24 11.35 6.37
N PHE A 127 9.98 10.08 6.07
CA PHE A 127 9.14 9.65 4.95
C PHE A 127 7.72 9.38 5.45
N ALA A 128 6.77 10.12 4.91
CA ALA A 128 5.34 10.03 5.20
C ALA A 128 4.59 9.60 3.93
N PRO A 129 4.28 8.31 3.76
CA PRO A 129 3.78 7.75 2.51
C PRO A 129 2.26 7.89 2.35
N GLY A 130 1.70 9.08 2.50
CA GLY A 130 0.28 9.27 2.30
C GLY A 130 -0.20 10.71 2.53
N ASN A 131 -1.25 11.10 1.83
CA ASN A 131 -1.89 12.42 1.95
C ASN A 131 -2.44 12.68 3.37
N GLN A 132 -2.84 11.64 4.08
CA GLN A 132 -3.36 11.73 5.46
C GLN A 132 -2.36 12.29 6.46
N TYR A 133 -1.07 12.29 6.15
CA TYR A 133 -0.02 12.84 7.02
C TYR A 133 0.22 14.34 6.82
N THR A 134 -0.44 14.98 5.85
CA THR A 134 -0.15 16.35 5.41
C THR A 134 -0.11 17.36 6.56
N ASP A 135 -1.10 17.36 7.44
CA ASP A 135 -1.18 18.33 8.53
C ASP A 135 -0.10 18.06 9.60
N ALA A 136 0.16 16.80 9.92
CA ALA A 136 1.24 16.44 10.85
C ALA A 136 2.63 16.79 10.30
N VAL A 137 2.87 16.51 9.01
CA VAL A 137 4.12 16.89 8.33
C VAL A 137 4.33 18.41 8.36
N LYS A 138 3.30 19.21 8.06
CA LYS A 138 3.39 20.66 8.11
C LYS A 138 3.74 21.18 9.50
N GLN A 139 3.03 20.66 10.51
CA GLN A 139 3.25 21.04 11.89
C GLN A 139 4.70 20.78 12.32
N VAL A 140 5.19 19.54 12.12
CA VAL A 140 6.53 19.16 12.60
C VAL A 140 7.63 19.80 11.75
N ALA A 141 7.41 19.99 10.45
CA ALA A 141 8.38 20.66 9.58
C ALA A 141 8.59 22.15 9.93
N GLU A 142 7.55 22.85 10.44
CA GLU A 142 7.68 24.21 10.95
C GLU A 142 8.52 24.26 12.24
N GLU A 143 8.42 23.25 13.10
CA GLU A 143 9.16 23.17 14.38
C GLU A 143 10.61 22.70 14.18
N TYR A 144 10.89 21.89 13.12
CA TYR A 144 12.19 21.29 12.83
C TYR A 144 12.65 21.59 11.40
N PRO A 145 13.04 22.84 11.09
CA PRO A 145 13.38 23.25 9.72
C PRO A 145 14.62 22.57 9.13
N GLU A 146 15.48 21.98 9.98
CA GLU A 146 16.66 21.22 9.55
C GLU A 146 16.32 19.81 9.06
N ILE A 147 15.19 19.25 9.49
CA ILE A 147 14.72 17.91 9.09
C ILE A 147 14.05 18.00 7.72
N LYS A 148 14.32 17.03 6.84
CA LYS A 148 13.64 16.92 5.55
C LYS A 148 12.46 15.98 5.64
N PHE A 149 11.40 16.31 4.92
CA PHE A 149 10.17 15.51 4.85
C PHE A 149 9.88 15.14 3.41
N ALA A 150 9.68 13.85 3.15
CA ALA A 150 9.15 13.35 1.90
C ALA A 150 7.69 12.92 2.10
N LEU A 151 6.76 13.65 1.48
CA LEU A 151 5.32 13.41 1.59
C LEU A 151 4.80 12.80 0.29
N LEU A 152 4.52 11.50 0.28
CA LEU A 152 3.97 10.83 -0.89
C LEU A 152 2.45 11.06 -0.94
N ASN A 153 1.91 11.25 -2.14
CA ASN A 153 0.53 11.65 -2.39
C ASN A 153 0.15 13.03 -1.81
N GLY A 154 1.15 13.87 -1.48
CA GLY A 154 0.94 15.22 -0.98
C GLY A 154 1.05 16.29 -2.06
N THR A 155 0.67 17.51 -1.70
CA THR A 155 0.76 18.70 -2.58
C THR A 155 1.44 19.89 -1.90
N VAL A 156 1.98 19.67 -0.70
CA VAL A 156 2.67 20.73 0.07
C VAL A 156 4.14 20.71 -0.26
N GLU A 157 4.69 21.89 -0.58
CA GLU A 157 6.11 22.07 -0.83
C GLU A 157 6.61 23.26 -0.02
N THR A 158 7.71 23.07 0.70
CA THR A 158 8.43 24.12 1.46
C THR A 158 9.93 23.85 1.33
N ASP A 159 10.76 24.65 1.98
CA ASP A 159 12.22 24.47 1.97
C ASP A 159 12.65 23.09 2.54
N ASN A 160 11.80 22.46 3.35
CA ASN A 160 12.09 21.18 4.00
C ASN A 160 11.00 20.11 3.80
N ILE A 161 9.94 20.39 3.05
CA ILE A 161 8.93 19.39 2.62
C ILE A 161 8.98 19.25 1.11
N GLN A 162 9.23 18.02 0.64
CA GLN A 162 9.08 17.64 -0.77
C GLN A 162 7.89 16.71 -0.90
N SER A 163 6.86 17.15 -1.63
CA SER A 163 5.75 16.29 -2.02
C SER A 163 6.07 15.50 -3.29
N ILE A 164 5.62 14.25 -3.32
CA ILE A 164 5.69 13.35 -4.47
C ILE A 164 4.26 12.94 -4.78
N LEU A 165 3.72 13.43 -5.88
CA LEU A 165 2.34 13.17 -6.27
C LEU A 165 2.28 12.37 -7.58
N PRO A 166 2.02 11.05 -7.52
CA PRO A 166 1.66 10.29 -8.71
C PRO A 166 0.38 10.84 -9.33
N ASP A 167 0.29 10.80 -10.66
CA ASP A 167 -0.88 11.28 -11.37
C ASP A 167 -2.10 10.35 -11.12
N ALA A 168 -2.93 10.74 -10.16
CA ALA A 168 -4.11 9.99 -9.77
C ALA A 168 -5.12 9.83 -10.90
N GLU A 169 -5.24 10.83 -11.79
CA GLU A 169 -6.15 10.79 -12.92
C GLU A 169 -5.70 9.74 -13.94
N GLN A 170 -4.39 9.68 -14.25
CA GLN A 170 -3.85 8.66 -15.15
C GLN A 170 -4.01 7.25 -14.59
N ILE A 171 -3.76 7.06 -13.29
CA ILE A 171 -3.95 5.77 -12.62
C ILE A 171 -5.42 5.32 -12.77
N GLY A 172 -6.36 6.20 -12.41
CA GLY A 172 -7.78 5.92 -12.55
C GLY A 172 -8.19 5.64 -14.00
N TYR A 173 -7.65 6.41 -14.94
CA TYR A 173 -7.95 6.24 -16.37
C TYR A 173 -7.48 4.87 -16.89
N MET A 174 -6.26 4.46 -16.56
CA MET A 174 -5.73 3.16 -16.98
C MET A 174 -6.54 2.00 -16.40
N ALA A 175 -6.84 2.04 -15.10
CA ALA A 175 -7.66 1.02 -14.44
C ALA A 175 -9.08 0.96 -15.05
N GLY A 176 -9.69 2.12 -15.29
CA GLY A 176 -11.03 2.22 -15.89
C GLY A 176 -11.09 1.69 -17.33
N ALA A 177 -10.09 2.00 -18.14
CA ALA A 177 -10.00 1.46 -19.49
C ALA A 177 -9.87 -0.07 -19.47
N LEU A 178 -9.03 -0.61 -18.58
CA LEU A 178 -8.87 -2.05 -18.42
C LEU A 178 -10.18 -2.71 -17.95
N ALA A 179 -10.82 -2.15 -16.92
CA ALA A 179 -12.10 -2.67 -16.43
C ALA A 179 -13.18 -2.64 -17.51
N GLY A 180 -13.24 -1.55 -18.29
CA GLY A 180 -14.18 -1.42 -19.40
C GLY A 180 -14.01 -2.46 -20.50
N LEU A 181 -12.77 -2.89 -20.76
CA LEU A 181 -12.46 -3.96 -21.73
C LEU A 181 -12.74 -5.35 -21.17
N MET A 182 -12.57 -5.55 -19.87
CA MET A 182 -12.68 -6.87 -19.24
C MET A 182 -14.10 -7.23 -18.81
N SER A 183 -14.91 -6.25 -18.39
CA SER A 183 -16.23 -6.50 -17.83
C SER A 183 -17.16 -7.20 -18.84
N LYS A 184 -17.89 -8.18 -18.33
CA LYS A 184 -18.93 -8.93 -19.06
C LYS A 184 -20.33 -8.60 -18.55
N THR A 185 -20.44 -8.15 -17.31
CA THR A 185 -21.71 -7.76 -16.70
C THR A 185 -22.07 -6.29 -16.93
N ASN A 186 -21.13 -5.49 -17.43
CA ASN A 186 -21.19 -4.03 -17.49
C ASN A 186 -21.30 -3.37 -16.11
N ASN A 187 -20.97 -4.09 -15.04
CA ASN A 187 -20.94 -3.57 -13.68
C ASN A 187 -19.54 -3.72 -13.11
N ILE A 188 -18.89 -2.60 -12.84
CA ILE A 188 -17.54 -2.57 -12.28
C ILE A 188 -17.57 -1.88 -10.91
N GLY A 189 -16.60 -2.19 -10.07
CA GLY A 189 -16.50 -1.72 -8.70
C GLY A 189 -15.27 -0.87 -8.46
N PHE A 190 -15.38 0.03 -7.48
CA PHE A 190 -14.25 0.76 -6.91
C PHE A 190 -14.34 0.74 -5.40
N ILE A 191 -13.23 0.39 -4.73
CA ILE A 191 -13.12 0.46 -3.27
C ILE A 191 -11.98 1.41 -2.92
N GLY A 192 -12.30 2.53 -2.29
CA GLY A 192 -11.34 3.46 -1.72
C GLY A 192 -11.15 3.22 -0.23
N GLY A 193 -9.93 3.44 0.28
CA GLY A 193 -9.66 3.42 1.71
C GLY A 193 -10.34 4.58 2.42
N MET A 194 -9.85 5.78 2.18
CA MET A 194 -10.39 7.04 2.69
C MET A 194 -10.84 7.94 1.54
N GLU A 195 -11.78 8.84 1.83
CA GLU A 195 -12.33 9.78 0.84
C GLU A 195 -11.39 10.99 0.65
N LEU A 196 -10.19 10.74 0.09
CA LEU A 196 -9.17 11.76 -0.19
C LEU A 196 -9.34 12.32 -1.62
N ASP A 197 -8.76 13.48 -1.89
CA ASP A 197 -8.83 14.11 -3.21
C ASP A 197 -8.18 13.24 -4.29
N THR A 198 -7.06 12.57 -3.98
CA THR A 198 -6.40 11.62 -4.87
C THR A 198 -7.27 10.39 -5.17
N THR A 199 -7.97 9.86 -4.17
CA THR A 199 -8.87 8.71 -4.33
C THR A 199 -10.11 9.09 -5.14
N LYS A 200 -10.66 10.30 -4.93
CA LYS A 200 -11.77 10.86 -5.73
C LYS A 200 -11.37 11.03 -7.19
N ALA A 201 -10.20 11.62 -7.47
CA ALA A 201 -9.69 11.78 -8.83
C ALA A 201 -9.53 10.43 -9.54
N LYS A 202 -9.04 9.39 -8.83
CA LYS A 202 -8.92 8.04 -9.39
C LYS A 202 -10.28 7.46 -9.79
N VAL A 203 -11.28 7.48 -8.89
CA VAL A 203 -12.60 6.90 -9.21
C VAL A 203 -13.33 7.66 -10.31
N GLU A 204 -13.23 9.00 -10.35
CA GLU A 204 -13.81 9.78 -11.42
C GLU A 204 -13.22 9.45 -12.80
N CYS A 205 -11.90 9.31 -12.88
CA CYS A 205 -11.22 8.95 -14.11
C CYS A 205 -11.42 7.48 -14.48
N TYR A 206 -11.54 6.59 -13.49
CA TYR A 206 -11.92 5.19 -13.66
C TYR A 206 -13.29 5.07 -14.36
N GLU A 207 -14.29 5.78 -13.85
CA GLU A 207 -15.63 5.81 -14.45
C GLU A 207 -15.60 6.38 -15.86
N LYS A 208 -15.00 7.57 -16.05
CA LYS A 208 -14.90 8.23 -17.35
C LYS A 208 -14.24 7.34 -18.41
N ALA A 209 -13.16 6.66 -18.04
CA ALA A 209 -12.42 5.78 -18.95
C ALA A 209 -13.21 4.52 -19.29
N ALA A 210 -13.83 3.86 -18.31
CA ALA A 210 -14.64 2.68 -18.52
C ALA A 210 -15.85 2.97 -19.44
N GLN A 211 -16.55 4.08 -19.20
CA GLN A 211 -17.70 4.52 -20.02
C GLN A 211 -17.29 4.95 -21.43
N LYS A 212 -16.04 5.41 -21.61
CA LYS A 212 -15.51 5.71 -22.95
C LYS A 212 -15.27 4.45 -23.78
N ILE A 213 -14.95 3.35 -23.12
CA ILE A 213 -14.80 2.01 -23.75
C ILE A 213 -16.18 1.39 -23.99
N ASN A 214 -17.04 1.42 -23.00
CA ASN A 214 -18.41 0.88 -23.07
C ASN A 214 -19.38 1.81 -22.31
N PRO A 215 -20.23 2.58 -23.06
CA PRO A 215 -21.14 3.55 -22.45
C PRO A 215 -22.20 2.96 -21.51
N ASP A 216 -22.44 1.64 -21.58
CA ASP A 216 -23.43 0.94 -20.73
C ASP A 216 -22.87 0.56 -19.36
N ILE A 217 -21.57 0.81 -19.12
CA ILE A 217 -20.94 0.47 -17.85
C ILE A 217 -21.48 1.32 -16.71
N LYS A 218 -21.76 0.62 -15.61
CA LYS A 218 -22.13 1.19 -14.31
C LYS A 218 -21.02 0.97 -13.33
N VAL A 219 -20.69 2.02 -12.57
CA VAL A 219 -19.68 1.97 -11.53
C VAL A 219 -20.33 1.99 -10.15
N SER A 220 -20.01 1.00 -9.32
CA SER A 220 -20.36 1.00 -7.90
C SER A 220 -19.12 1.37 -7.11
N SER A 221 -19.16 2.47 -6.35
CA SER A 221 -18.04 2.92 -5.54
C SER A 221 -18.39 2.95 -4.06
N ALA A 222 -17.41 2.64 -3.20
CA ALA A 222 -17.51 2.74 -1.75
C ALA A 222 -16.15 3.09 -1.12
N TYR A 223 -16.20 3.74 0.05
CA TYR A 223 -15.03 4.02 0.87
C TYR A 223 -15.13 3.24 2.18
N ALA A 224 -14.05 2.57 2.56
CA ALA A 224 -14.00 1.79 3.79
C ALA A 224 -13.89 2.65 5.05
N GLY A 225 -13.39 3.89 4.91
CA GLY A 225 -13.05 4.78 6.02
C GLY A 225 -11.76 4.38 6.75
N SER A 226 -10.96 3.48 6.16
CA SER A 226 -9.72 2.91 6.70
C SER A 226 -8.85 2.40 5.56
N PHE A 227 -7.53 2.34 5.78
CA PHE A 227 -6.60 1.61 4.91
C PHE A 227 -6.21 0.23 5.47
N SER A 228 -6.61 -0.08 6.71
CA SER A 228 -6.18 -1.29 7.44
C SER A 228 -7.29 -2.31 7.72
N ASP A 229 -8.58 -1.97 7.51
CA ASP A 229 -9.72 -2.83 7.83
C ASP A 229 -10.01 -3.84 6.71
N THR A 230 -9.27 -4.95 6.70
CA THR A 230 -9.43 -6.05 5.75
C THR A 230 -10.86 -6.64 5.77
N ALA A 231 -11.49 -6.74 6.96
CA ALA A 231 -12.83 -7.29 7.09
C ALA A 231 -13.86 -6.40 6.39
N LYS A 232 -13.70 -5.09 6.49
CA LYS A 232 -14.55 -4.11 5.80
C LYS A 232 -14.40 -4.19 4.28
N GLY A 233 -13.19 -4.37 3.78
CA GLY A 233 -12.93 -4.59 2.35
C GLY A 233 -13.67 -5.80 1.81
N LYS A 234 -13.60 -6.92 2.54
CA LYS A 234 -14.31 -8.15 2.20
C LYS A 234 -15.84 -7.98 2.17
N GLU A 235 -16.39 -7.28 3.18
CA GLU A 235 -17.82 -6.97 3.26
C GLU A 235 -18.28 -6.14 2.05
N ILE A 236 -17.56 -5.05 1.74
CA ILE A 236 -17.90 -4.15 0.63
C ILE A 236 -17.85 -4.89 -0.70
N ALA A 237 -16.77 -5.63 -0.97
CA ALA A 237 -16.62 -6.39 -2.20
C ALA A 237 -17.73 -7.46 -2.37
N ALA A 238 -18.01 -8.24 -1.32
CA ALA A 238 -19.07 -9.23 -1.33
C ALA A 238 -20.44 -8.59 -1.60
N SER A 239 -20.71 -7.42 -1.01
CA SER A 239 -21.94 -6.65 -1.26
C SER A 239 -22.04 -6.17 -2.70
N MET A 240 -20.94 -5.65 -3.28
CA MET A 240 -20.90 -5.20 -4.68
C MET A 240 -21.16 -6.34 -5.65
N VAL A 241 -20.56 -7.51 -5.40
CA VAL A 241 -20.79 -8.70 -6.23
C VAL A 241 -22.25 -9.17 -6.12
N THR A 242 -22.78 -9.30 -4.91
CA THR A 242 -24.10 -9.89 -4.71
C THR A 242 -25.25 -8.95 -5.10
N THR A 243 -25.08 -7.63 -4.93
CA THR A 243 -26.12 -6.64 -5.14
C THR A 243 -26.11 -6.08 -6.56
N TYR A 244 -24.93 -5.87 -7.12
CA TYR A 244 -24.77 -5.17 -8.40
C TYR A 244 -24.14 -6.03 -9.49
N ASP A 245 -23.79 -7.29 -9.18
CA ASP A 245 -23.12 -8.22 -10.11
C ASP A 245 -21.80 -7.68 -10.66
N VAL A 246 -21.02 -6.97 -9.79
CA VAL A 246 -19.72 -6.42 -10.16
C VAL A 246 -18.76 -7.55 -10.52
N ASP A 247 -18.13 -7.49 -11.70
CA ASP A 247 -17.21 -8.49 -12.19
C ASP A 247 -15.75 -8.04 -12.29
N VAL A 248 -15.49 -6.73 -12.33
CA VAL A 248 -14.14 -6.17 -12.27
C VAL A 248 -14.10 -5.11 -11.17
N MET A 249 -13.15 -5.22 -10.26
CA MET A 249 -12.99 -4.31 -9.13
C MET A 249 -11.63 -3.65 -9.18
N PHE A 250 -11.59 -2.34 -8.85
CA PHE A 250 -10.36 -1.59 -8.68
C PHE A 250 -10.24 -1.15 -7.23
N GLY A 251 -9.12 -1.46 -6.59
CA GLY A 251 -8.80 -1.11 -5.22
C GLY A 251 -7.83 0.07 -5.13
N ASP A 252 -8.11 1.01 -4.21
CA ASP A 252 -7.21 2.10 -3.78
C ASP A 252 -7.28 2.21 -2.24
N ALA A 253 -7.01 1.11 -1.55
CA ALA A 253 -7.33 0.98 -0.13
C ALA A 253 -6.35 0.11 0.70
N SER A 254 -5.17 -0.23 0.19
CA SER A 254 -4.12 -0.98 0.91
C SER A 254 -4.61 -2.33 1.48
N ALA A 255 -4.54 -2.56 2.80
CA ALA A 255 -4.98 -3.82 3.42
C ALA A 255 -6.48 -4.10 3.25
N VAL A 256 -7.31 -3.08 3.05
CA VAL A 256 -8.73 -3.24 2.69
C VAL A 256 -8.87 -3.99 1.36
N ASP A 257 -7.98 -3.73 0.38
CA ASP A 257 -7.99 -4.40 -0.92
C ASP A 257 -7.64 -5.89 -0.78
N THR A 258 -6.82 -6.27 0.19
CA THR A 258 -6.58 -7.68 0.51
C THR A 258 -7.89 -8.39 0.87
N GLY A 259 -8.73 -7.76 1.69
CA GLY A 259 -10.06 -8.28 2.01
C GLY A 259 -10.98 -8.36 0.80
N ALA A 260 -10.93 -7.36 -0.09
CA ALA A 260 -11.70 -7.37 -1.33
C ALA A 260 -11.28 -8.53 -2.24
N ARG A 261 -9.98 -8.75 -2.42
CA ARG A 261 -9.43 -9.90 -3.17
C ARG A 261 -9.87 -11.24 -2.58
N GLU A 262 -9.90 -11.36 -1.25
CA GLU A 262 -10.41 -12.56 -0.59
C GLU A 262 -11.90 -12.82 -0.90
N ALA A 263 -12.71 -11.78 -1.02
CA ALA A 263 -14.12 -11.93 -1.39
C ALA A 263 -14.31 -12.38 -2.83
N LEU A 264 -13.40 -12.01 -3.74
CA LEU A 264 -13.44 -12.42 -5.15
C LEU A 264 -12.77 -13.77 -5.38
N ALA A 265 -11.88 -14.20 -4.48
CA ALA A 265 -11.10 -15.42 -4.62
C ALA A 265 -11.99 -16.65 -4.85
N GLY A 266 -11.69 -17.41 -5.91
CA GLY A 266 -12.44 -18.61 -6.29
C GLY A 266 -13.79 -18.35 -6.99
N GLN A 267 -14.15 -17.09 -7.23
CA GLN A 267 -15.32 -16.76 -8.04
C GLN A 267 -14.94 -16.65 -9.52
N GLU A 268 -15.49 -17.53 -10.34
CA GLU A 268 -15.20 -17.53 -11.78
C GLU A 268 -15.73 -16.23 -12.44
N GLY A 269 -14.91 -15.60 -13.28
CA GLY A 269 -15.27 -14.38 -13.99
C GLY A 269 -15.25 -13.12 -13.14
N ARG A 270 -14.65 -13.14 -11.95
CA ARG A 270 -14.42 -11.96 -11.11
C ARG A 270 -12.94 -11.62 -11.11
N TYR A 271 -12.63 -10.35 -11.23
CA TYR A 271 -11.27 -9.82 -11.39
C TYR A 271 -11.01 -8.65 -10.46
N ASP A 272 -9.77 -8.51 -10.06
CA ASP A 272 -9.25 -7.41 -9.27
C ASP A 272 -8.16 -6.67 -10.03
N ILE A 273 -8.13 -5.34 -9.92
CA ILE A 273 -7.09 -4.44 -10.40
C ILE A 273 -6.55 -3.72 -9.17
N GLY A 274 -5.24 -3.89 -8.85
CA GLY A 274 -4.60 -3.23 -7.70
C GLY A 274 -3.21 -3.73 -7.43
#